data_f398a100603de455dccbad75a28b9ead
#
_entry.id   f398a100603de455dccbad75a28b9ead
#
_cell.length_a   1.000
_cell.length_b   1.000
_cell.length_c   1.000
_cell.angle_alpha   90.00
_cell.angle_beta   90.00
_cell.angle_gamma   90.00
#
_symmetry.space_group_name_H-M   'P 1'
#
loop_
_entity.id
_entity.type
_entity.pdbx_description
1 polymer ?
#
loop_
_entity_poly.entity_id
_entity_poly.type
_entity_poly.pdbx_seq_one_letter_code
_entity_poly.pdbx_strand_id
1 'polypeptide(L)'
;MFKHVSKLTSEQIISLEAPLMYKGIQNITFTEIDIEKQGIIEETMLKMLKSRYAFYDKDNKKHPSILLIKDDRIKTNQIDLMNELYNNKKIQKNWALIVYNGDGIFVKLPQHKNIEIQKNESINSTLQKIKDLYQESIKYIAIISGDLANRGLSFVSTDYSWHLTHMIMCASNSSTGTNLMQYSRLCGCYNDDIPLEMFTSVDITHELFAYDNLQERCVEKCEDPLLD
;
A
#
# COMPACT_ATOMS: atom_id res chain seq x y z
N MET A 1 -0.02 21.36 32.97
CA MET A 1 -1.29 22.07 33.16
C MET A 1 -1.61 22.80 31.85
N PHE A 2 -2.32 22.15 30.91
CA PHE A 2 -2.67 22.72 29.61
C PHE A 2 -3.96 23.53 29.79
N LYS A 3 -3.86 24.82 29.88
CA LYS A 3 -4.98 25.72 30.17
C LYS A 3 -5.59 26.43 28.96
N HIS A 4 -5.25 26.13 27.74
CA HIS A 4 -5.94 26.67 26.56
C HIS A 4 -5.95 25.65 25.44
N VAL A 5 -6.94 24.77 25.44
CA VAL A 5 -7.45 24.26 24.17
C VAL A 5 -8.34 25.37 23.65
N SER A 6 -7.84 26.17 22.73
CA SER A 6 -8.69 27.08 21.96
C SER A 6 -9.72 26.22 21.26
N LYS A 7 -11.00 26.42 21.50
CA LYS A 7 -12.06 25.78 20.72
C LYS A 7 -11.83 26.20 19.28
N LEU A 8 -11.51 25.24 18.40
CA LEU A 8 -11.50 25.49 16.97
C LEU A 8 -12.91 25.94 16.59
N THR A 9 -13.03 27.08 15.92
CA THR A 9 -14.31 27.54 15.37
C THR A 9 -14.52 26.89 14.01
N SER A 10 -15.76 26.76 13.57
CA SER A 10 -16.10 26.26 12.23
C SER A 10 -15.37 26.99 11.11
N GLU A 11 -15.01 28.25 11.30
CA GLU A 11 -14.22 29.07 10.35
C GLU A 11 -12.75 28.63 10.25
N GLN A 12 -12.25 27.85 11.21
CA GLN A 12 -10.86 27.37 11.25
C GLN A 12 -10.70 25.95 10.70
N ILE A 13 -11.81 25.30 10.35
CA ILE A 13 -11.83 23.94 9.78
C ILE A 13 -12.34 24.04 8.35
N ILE A 14 -11.45 23.77 7.43
CA ILE A 14 -11.79 23.67 6.00
C ILE A 14 -11.99 22.17 5.71
N SER A 15 -13.23 21.79 5.44
CA SER A 15 -13.50 20.47 4.88
C SER A 15 -12.98 20.42 3.44
N LEU A 16 -12.06 19.52 3.17
CA LEU A 16 -11.61 19.24 1.81
C LEU A 16 -12.46 18.10 1.26
N GLU A 17 -13.29 18.41 0.29
CA GLU A 17 -14.00 17.39 -0.45
C GLU A 17 -13.00 16.47 -1.16
N ALA A 18 -13.16 15.17 -0.97
CA ALA A 18 -12.33 14.20 -1.67
C ALA A 18 -12.63 14.30 -3.20
N PRO A 19 -11.60 14.27 -4.06
CA PRO A 19 -11.81 14.21 -5.50
C PRO A 19 -12.67 13.01 -5.88
N LEU A 20 -13.49 13.13 -6.93
CA LEU A 20 -14.39 12.06 -7.43
C LEU A 20 -13.68 10.72 -7.68
N MET A 21 -12.37 10.77 -7.97
CA MET A 21 -11.55 9.59 -8.24
C MET A 21 -10.81 9.08 -6.99
N TYR A 22 -11.07 9.67 -5.81
CA TYR A 22 -10.41 9.22 -4.58
C TYR A 22 -11.03 7.94 -4.07
N LYS A 23 -10.20 6.93 -3.84
CA LYS A 23 -10.57 5.68 -3.18
C LYS A 23 -10.07 5.73 -1.73
N GLY A 24 -10.99 5.84 -0.79
CA GLY A 24 -10.72 5.78 0.65
C GLY A 24 -10.83 4.37 1.21
N ILE A 25 -10.83 4.25 2.53
CA ILE A 25 -10.96 2.97 3.25
C ILE A 25 -12.23 2.21 2.83
N GLN A 26 -13.34 2.92 2.60
CA GLN A 26 -14.63 2.34 2.18
C GLN A 26 -14.58 1.66 0.80
N ASN A 27 -13.57 1.98 -0.02
CA ASN A 27 -13.41 1.42 -1.36
C ASN A 27 -12.43 0.23 -1.41
N ILE A 28 -11.87 -0.17 -0.27
CA ILE A 28 -10.90 -1.25 -0.15
C ILE A 28 -11.61 -2.53 0.30
N THR A 29 -11.35 -3.63 -0.37
CA THR A 29 -11.74 -4.95 0.11
C THR A 29 -10.75 -5.42 1.17
N PHE A 30 -11.24 -5.82 2.34
CA PHE A 30 -10.41 -6.36 3.41
C PHE A 30 -10.48 -7.88 3.42
N THR A 31 -9.32 -8.52 3.41
CA THR A 31 -9.18 -9.97 3.57
C THR A 31 -8.44 -10.25 4.86
N GLU A 32 -9.09 -10.96 5.78
CA GLU A 32 -8.50 -11.34 7.05
C GLU A 32 -7.36 -12.32 6.86
N ILE A 33 -6.23 -12.03 7.51
CA ILE A 33 -5.08 -12.92 7.65
C ILE A 33 -4.58 -12.92 9.10
N ASP A 34 -4.01 -14.02 9.52
CA ASP A 34 -3.28 -14.10 10.80
C ASP A 34 -1.89 -13.50 10.62
N ILE A 35 -1.76 -12.22 10.96
CA ILE A 35 -0.51 -11.45 10.81
C ILE A 35 0.63 -11.95 11.69
N GLU A 36 0.34 -12.74 12.75
CA GLU A 36 1.34 -13.34 13.64
C GLU A 36 1.87 -14.68 13.11
N LYS A 37 1.19 -15.28 12.14
CA LYS A 37 1.58 -16.55 11.56
C LYS A 37 2.88 -16.43 10.78
N GLN A 38 3.85 -17.26 11.13
CA GLN A 38 5.09 -17.37 10.35
C GLN A 38 4.78 -17.79 8.90
N GLY A 39 5.41 -17.12 7.93
CA GLY A 39 5.23 -17.41 6.50
C GLY A 39 3.94 -16.88 5.88
N ILE A 40 3.14 -16.07 6.61
CA ILE A 40 1.87 -15.57 6.10
C ILE A 40 2.02 -14.71 4.83
N ILE A 41 3.12 -13.99 4.70
CA ILE A 41 3.44 -13.17 3.50
C ILE A 41 3.60 -14.09 2.29
N GLU A 42 4.41 -15.14 2.41
CA GLU A 42 4.61 -16.13 1.34
C GLU A 42 3.30 -16.81 0.95
N GLU A 43 2.53 -17.26 1.95
CA GLU A 43 1.23 -17.89 1.73
C GLU A 43 0.26 -16.97 0.98
N THR A 44 0.19 -15.70 1.37
CA THR A 44 -0.65 -14.68 0.72
C THR A 44 -0.23 -14.47 -0.73
N MET A 45 1.07 -14.31 -1.00
CA MET A 45 1.59 -14.18 -2.36
C MET A 45 1.29 -15.40 -3.22
N LEU A 46 1.39 -16.61 -2.66
CA LEU A 46 1.04 -17.86 -3.37
C LEU A 46 -0.48 -17.99 -3.60
N LYS A 47 -1.32 -17.48 -2.70
CA LYS A 47 -2.77 -17.39 -2.88
C LYS A 47 -3.13 -16.43 -4.02
N MET A 48 -2.48 -15.27 -4.09
CA MET A 48 -2.66 -14.32 -5.20
C MET A 48 -2.33 -14.94 -6.56
N LEU A 49 -1.28 -15.77 -6.66
CA LEU A 49 -0.95 -16.47 -7.91
C LEU A 49 -2.08 -17.43 -8.37
N LYS A 50 -2.81 -18.04 -7.45
CA LYS A 50 -3.94 -18.92 -7.77
C LYS A 50 -5.16 -18.17 -8.27
N SER A 51 -5.39 -16.98 -7.77
CA SER A 51 -6.55 -16.15 -8.08
C SER A 51 -6.46 -15.45 -9.45
N ARG A 52 -5.31 -15.54 -10.13
CA ARG A 52 -5.07 -15.02 -11.49
C ARG A 52 -5.51 -13.57 -11.66
N TYR A 53 -5.09 -12.68 -10.77
CA TYR A 53 -5.33 -11.25 -10.89
C TYR A 53 -4.65 -10.72 -12.15
N ALA A 54 -5.42 -10.54 -13.22
CA ALA A 54 -5.02 -9.83 -14.41
C ALA A 54 -5.90 -8.58 -14.50
N PHE A 55 -5.31 -7.43 -14.31
CA PHE A 55 -6.01 -6.17 -14.43
C PHE A 55 -5.72 -5.52 -15.77
N TYR A 56 -6.68 -4.75 -16.23
CA TYR A 56 -6.55 -3.91 -17.40
C TYR A 56 -7.03 -2.51 -17.03
N ASP A 57 -6.27 -1.50 -17.44
CA ASP A 57 -6.68 -0.12 -17.28
C ASP A 57 -7.79 0.27 -18.29
N LYS A 58 -8.24 1.52 -18.25
CA LYS A 58 -9.30 2.04 -19.15
C LYS A 58 -8.91 1.97 -20.64
N ASP A 59 -7.62 1.98 -20.94
CA ASP A 59 -7.07 1.86 -22.28
C ASP A 59 -6.84 0.41 -22.70
N ASN A 60 -7.34 -0.56 -21.92
CA ASN A 60 -7.13 -2.01 -22.10
C ASN A 60 -5.65 -2.43 -22.08
N LYS A 61 -4.79 -1.66 -21.40
CA LYS A 61 -3.39 -2.01 -21.17
C LYS A 61 -3.28 -2.83 -19.89
N LYS A 62 -2.36 -3.78 -19.89
CA LYS A 62 -2.13 -4.63 -18.71
C LYS A 62 -1.57 -3.82 -17.54
N HIS A 63 -2.21 -4.00 -16.39
CA HIS A 63 -1.74 -3.53 -15.10
C HIS A 63 -1.33 -4.72 -14.24
N PRO A 64 -0.11 -4.77 -13.70
CA PRO A 64 0.29 -5.85 -12.79
C PRO A 64 -0.43 -5.73 -11.45
N SER A 65 -0.58 -6.85 -10.75
CA SER A 65 -0.88 -6.78 -9.32
C SER A 65 0.33 -6.25 -8.58
N ILE A 66 0.23 -5.07 -7.96
CA ILE A 66 1.31 -4.45 -7.19
C ILE A 66 0.96 -4.53 -5.71
N LEU A 67 1.70 -5.34 -4.98
CA LEU A 67 1.54 -5.62 -3.56
C LEU A 67 2.56 -4.81 -2.76
N LEU A 68 2.09 -3.98 -1.83
CA LEU A 68 2.95 -3.39 -0.79
C LEU A 68 2.94 -4.30 0.44
N ILE A 69 4.11 -4.71 0.88
CA ILE A 69 4.32 -5.43 2.14
C ILE A 69 4.86 -4.43 3.17
N LYS A 70 3.98 -4.03 4.10
CA LYS A 70 4.31 -3.15 5.20
C LYS A 70 4.40 -3.97 6.47
N ASP A 71 5.61 -4.18 6.97
CA ASP A 71 5.86 -4.91 8.20
C ASP A 71 6.83 -4.13 9.10
N ASP A 72 6.32 -3.60 10.20
CA ASP A 72 7.10 -2.80 11.16
C ASP A 72 8.13 -3.62 11.93
N ARG A 73 7.98 -4.94 11.95
CA ARG A 73 8.88 -5.87 12.66
C ARG A 73 10.19 -6.10 11.91
N ILE A 74 10.26 -5.72 10.64
CA ILE A 74 11.36 -6.10 9.74
C ILE A 74 12.34 -4.92 9.48
N LYS A 75 12.61 -4.09 10.46
CA LYS A 75 13.54 -2.95 10.27
C LYS A 75 14.94 -3.36 9.80
N THR A 76 15.41 -4.55 10.15
CA THR A 76 16.76 -5.02 9.83
C THR A 76 16.82 -6.07 8.71
N ASN A 77 15.67 -6.66 8.31
CA ASN A 77 15.66 -7.89 7.53
C ASN A 77 14.82 -7.83 6.24
N GLN A 78 14.53 -6.64 5.71
CA GLN A 78 13.75 -6.52 4.47
C GLN A 78 14.44 -7.23 3.29
N ILE A 79 15.76 -7.16 3.21
CA ILE A 79 16.54 -7.88 2.21
C ILE A 79 16.51 -9.38 2.48
N ASP A 80 16.54 -9.80 3.75
CA ASP A 80 16.45 -11.22 4.12
C ASP A 80 15.06 -11.78 3.78
N LEU A 81 14.00 -11.04 4.04
CA LEU A 81 12.65 -11.40 3.60
C LEU A 81 12.57 -11.53 2.07
N MET A 82 13.14 -10.57 1.33
CA MET A 82 13.20 -10.67 -0.14
C MET A 82 13.95 -11.94 -0.58
N ASN A 83 15.06 -12.27 0.08
CA ASN A 83 15.83 -13.47 -0.22
C ASN A 83 15.05 -14.74 0.10
N GLU A 84 14.39 -14.78 1.26
CA GLU A 84 13.53 -15.90 1.67
C GLU A 84 12.39 -16.14 0.67
N LEU A 85 11.64 -15.10 0.33
CA LEU A 85 10.57 -15.17 -0.66
C LEU A 85 11.09 -15.62 -2.04
N TYR A 86 12.26 -15.12 -2.45
CA TYR A 86 12.86 -15.47 -3.74
C TYR A 86 13.35 -16.93 -3.81
N ASN A 87 13.60 -17.59 -2.67
CA ASN A 87 13.94 -19.01 -2.62
C ASN A 87 12.74 -19.90 -2.99
N ASN A 88 11.52 -19.42 -2.87
CA ASN A 88 10.35 -20.13 -3.37
C ASN A 88 10.29 -20.05 -4.91
N LYS A 89 10.43 -21.21 -5.58
CA LYS A 89 10.47 -21.29 -7.05
C LYS A 89 9.24 -20.70 -7.75
N LYS A 90 8.05 -20.75 -7.12
CA LYS A 90 6.83 -20.15 -7.71
C LYS A 90 6.87 -18.62 -7.63
N ILE A 91 7.34 -18.07 -6.51
CA ILE A 91 7.54 -16.63 -6.34
C ILE A 91 8.64 -16.16 -7.29
N GLN A 92 9.82 -16.77 -7.27
CA GLN A 92 10.94 -16.47 -8.15
C GLN A 92 10.55 -16.43 -9.63
N LYS A 93 9.65 -17.32 -10.07
CA LYS A 93 9.22 -17.40 -11.47
C LYS A 93 8.24 -16.29 -11.87
N ASN A 94 7.42 -15.80 -10.93
CA ASN A 94 6.24 -15.00 -11.27
C ASN A 94 6.29 -13.57 -10.72
N TRP A 95 7.04 -13.31 -9.63
CA TRP A 95 7.05 -12.03 -8.94
C TRP A 95 8.32 -11.23 -9.20
N ALA A 96 8.18 -9.95 -9.48
CA ALA A 96 9.24 -8.99 -9.28
C ALA A 96 9.22 -8.57 -7.79
N LEU A 97 10.35 -8.67 -7.11
CA LEU A 97 10.51 -8.28 -5.72
C LEU A 97 11.34 -7.00 -5.64
N ILE A 98 10.86 -6.02 -4.93
CA ILE A 98 11.53 -4.73 -4.71
C ILE A 98 11.62 -4.50 -3.21
N VAL A 99 12.81 -4.25 -2.70
CA VAL A 99 13.01 -3.67 -1.37
C VAL A 99 13.25 -2.18 -1.53
N TYR A 100 12.50 -1.37 -0.79
CA TYR A 100 12.66 0.07 -0.73
C TYR A 100 12.89 0.51 0.72
N ASN A 101 14.10 0.92 1.05
CA ASN A 101 14.49 1.32 2.40
C ASN A 101 15.52 2.47 2.40
N GLY A 102 16.03 2.83 3.57
CA GLY A 102 17.02 3.90 3.74
C GLY A 102 18.37 3.67 3.03
N ASP A 103 18.68 2.43 2.68
CA ASP A 103 19.91 2.06 1.98
C ASP A 103 19.73 2.12 0.44
N GLY A 104 18.48 2.28 -0.02
CA GLY A 104 18.15 2.41 -1.43
C GLY A 104 17.09 1.43 -1.93
N ILE A 105 17.18 1.10 -3.22
CA ILE A 105 16.26 0.18 -3.91
C ILE A 105 17.02 -1.06 -4.34
N PHE A 106 16.49 -2.23 -3.97
CA PHE A 106 17.02 -3.53 -4.38
C PHE A 106 15.93 -4.27 -5.16
N VAL A 107 16.27 -4.83 -6.31
CA VAL A 107 15.30 -5.45 -7.21
C VAL A 107 15.74 -6.86 -7.59
N LYS A 108 14.80 -7.81 -7.53
CA LYS A 108 14.93 -9.15 -8.12
C LYS A 108 13.76 -9.37 -9.08
N LEU A 109 14.07 -9.53 -10.35
CA LEU A 109 13.08 -9.77 -11.39
C LEU A 109 12.89 -11.27 -11.65
N PRO A 110 11.70 -11.70 -12.09
CA PRO A 110 11.45 -13.08 -12.45
C PRO A 110 12.21 -13.48 -13.71
N GLN A 111 12.50 -14.79 -13.84
CA GLN A 111 13.09 -15.37 -15.06
C GLN A 111 14.44 -14.74 -15.48
N HIS A 112 15.28 -14.39 -14.50
CA HIS A 112 16.60 -13.79 -14.72
C HIS A 112 16.60 -12.49 -15.56
N LYS A 113 15.47 -11.76 -15.57
CA LYS A 113 15.43 -10.40 -16.12
C LYS A 113 16.31 -9.48 -15.27
N ASN A 114 16.90 -8.50 -15.90
CA ASN A 114 17.79 -7.55 -15.23
C ASN A 114 17.28 -6.11 -15.42
N ILE A 115 17.53 -5.29 -14.42
CA ILE A 115 17.28 -3.85 -14.44
C ILE A 115 18.41 -3.15 -13.70
N GLU A 116 18.89 -2.06 -14.26
CA GLU A 116 19.89 -1.23 -13.62
C GLU A 116 19.21 -0.16 -12.75
N ILE A 117 19.53 -0.18 -11.46
CA ILE A 117 19.03 0.78 -10.48
C ILE A 117 20.15 1.73 -10.09
N GLN A 118 19.91 3.03 -10.21
CA GLN A 118 20.84 4.06 -9.81
C GLN A 118 20.77 4.32 -8.29
N LYS A 119 21.90 4.76 -7.70
CA LYS A 119 22.02 4.91 -6.23
C LYS A 119 20.92 5.76 -5.57
N ASN A 120 20.40 6.76 -6.25
CA ASN A 120 19.38 7.69 -5.70
C ASN A 120 18.07 7.61 -6.50
N GLU A 121 17.78 6.46 -7.07
CA GLU A 121 16.57 6.29 -7.86
C GLU A 121 15.33 6.28 -6.96
N SER A 122 14.23 6.86 -7.45
CA SER A 122 12.94 6.82 -6.75
C SER A 122 12.19 5.53 -7.07
N ILE A 123 11.30 5.12 -6.17
CA ILE A 123 10.41 3.98 -6.43
C ILE A 123 9.54 4.19 -7.66
N ASN A 124 9.09 5.42 -7.91
CA ASN A 124 8.29 5.77 -9.08
C ASN A 124 9.07 5.55 -10.39
N SER A 125 10.33 6.00 -10.44
CA SER A 125 11.22 5.78 -11.59
C SER A 125 11.52 4.29 -11.80
N THR A 126 11.73 3.55 -10.70
CA THR A 126 11.94 2.09 -10.76
C THR A 126 10.73 1.37 -11.33
N LEU A 127 9.52 1.70 -10.88
CA LEU A 127 8.27 1.14 -11.43
C LEU A 127 8.11 1.49 -12.91
N GLN A 128 8.43 2.73 -13.31
CA GLN A 128 8.40 3.14 -14.71
C GLN A 128 9.37 2.33 -15.58
N LYS A 129 10.59 2.16 -15.13
CA LYS A 129 11.58 1.34 -15.87
C LYS A 129 11.12 -0.12 -16.01
N ILE A 130 10.57 -0.70 -14.96
CA ILE A 130 10.03 -2.07 -15.03
C ILE A 130 8.88 -2.12 -16.02
N LYS A 131 8.01 -1.12 -16.02
CA LYS A 131 6.92 -1.01 -16.99
C LYS A 131 7.44 -0.92 -18.41
N ASP A 132 8.34 0.01 -18.70
CA ASP A 132 8.86 0.26 -20.04
C ASP A 132 9.54 -0.98 -20.64
N LEU A 133 10.24 -1.75 -19.80
CA LEU A 133 10.98 -2.92 -20.24
C LEU A 133 10.14 -4.21 -20.26
N TYR A 134 9.15 -4.34 -19.37
CA TYR A 134 8.56 -5.65 -19.06
C TYR A 134 7.04 -5.65 -18.87
N GLN A 135 6.31 -4.61 -19.26
CA GLN A 135 4.85 -4.48 -19.05
C GLN A 135 4.08 -5.76 -19.44
N GLU A 136 4.41 -6.36 -20.59
CA GLU A 136 3.68 -7.53 -21.08
C GLU A 136 4.02 -8.83 -20.34
N SER A 137 5.17 -8.88 -19.68
CA SER A 137 5.70 -10.11 -19.10
C SER A 137 5.64 -10.17 -17.58
N ILE A 138 5.64 -9.03 -16.88
CA ILE A 138 5.52 -8.96 -15.42
C ILE A 138 4.06 -8.78 -15.05
N LYS A 139 3.54 -9.72 -14.25
CA LYS A 139 2.14 -9.74 -13.79
C LYS A 139 2.01 -9.42 -12.31
N TYR A 140 3.08 -9.61 -11.54
CA TYR A 140 3.07 -9.45 -10.09
C TYR A 140 4.33 -8.72 -9.65
N ILE A 141 4.16 -7.70 -8.84
CA ILE A 141 5.24 -6.93 -8.23
C ILE A 141 4.97 -6.88 -6.72
N ALA A 142 5.96 -7.23 -5.90
CA ALA A 142 5.89 -7.02 -4.45
C ALA A 142 6.93 -5.97 -4.04
N ILE A 143 6.48 -4.96 -3.30
CA ILE A 143 7.33 -3.91 -2.74
C ILE A 143 7.38 -4.12 -1.24
N ILE A 144 8.56 -4.39 -0.71
CA ILE A 144 8.83 -4.57 0.72
C ILE A 144 9.37 -3.25 1.25
N SER A 145 8.66 -2.62 2.17
CA SER A 145 9.07 -1.33 2.74
C SER A 145 8.64 -1.23 4.20
N GLY A 146 9.46 -0.56 4.99
CA GLY A 146 9.18 -0.22 6.38
C GLY A 146 8.65 1.21 6.54
N ASP A 147 9.17 1.94 7.53
CA ASP A 147 8.72 3.29 7.90
C ASP A 147 8.88 4.35 6.81
N LEU A 148 9.74 4.13 5.81
CA LEU A 148 9.84 5.04 4.66
C LEU A 148 8.53 5.11 3.86
N ALA A 149 7.75 4.04 3.86
CA ALA A 149 6.43 4.04 3.23
C ALA A 149 5.40 4.95 3.93
N ASN A 150 5.69 5.42 5.15
CA ASN A 150 4.74 6.16 5.98
C ASN A 150 4.62 7.65 5.64
N ARG A 151 5.53 8.23 4.85
CA ARG A 151 5.61 9.68 4.64
C ARG A 151 5.51 10.05 3.17
N GLY A 152 4.34 10.54 2.75
CA GLY A 152 4.20 11.33 1.53
C GLY A 152 4.63 10.70 0.21
N LEU A 153 4.92 9.40 0.18
CA LEU A 153 5.34 8.67 -1.01
C LEU A 153 4.14 8.03 -1.68
N SER A 154 4.01 8.23 -2.97
CA SER A 154 3.08 7.48 -3.81
C SER A 154 3.83 6.34 -4.48
N PHE A 155 3.33 5.12 -4.38
CA PHE A 155 3.88 3.95 -5.07
C PHE A 155 3.20 3.81 -6.43
N VAL A 156 3.53 4.73 -7.34
CA VAL A 156 2.97 4.81 -8.70
C VAL A 156 4.11 4.92 -9.71
N SER A 157 3.89 4.49 -10.96
CA SER A 157 4.83 4.81 -12.04
C SER A 157 4.85 6.31 -12.34
N THR A 158 5.90 6.82 -12.96
CA THR A 158 6.02 8.27 -13.23
C THR A 158 4.92 8.81 -14.15
N ASP A 159 4.32 7.95 -14.97
CA ASP A 159 3.17 8.25 -15.82
C ASP A 159 1.82 7.98 -15.15
N TYR A 160 1.82 7.64 -13.85
CA TYR A 160 0.63 7.35 -13.01
C TYR A 160 -0.25 6.20 -13.50
N SER A 161 0.19 5.38 -14.44
CA SER A 161 -0.61 4.29 -14.99
C SER A 161 -0.49 2.99 -14.21
N TRP A 162 0.58 2.80 -13.44
CA TRP A 162 0.73 1.69 -12.49
C TRP A 162 0.68 2.22 -11.07
N HIS A 163 -0.11 1.59 -10.22
CA HIS A 163 -0.29 1.95 -8.81
C HIS A 163 -0.44 0.70 -7.94
N LEU A 164 -0.43 0.87 -6.62
CA LEU A 164 -0.72 -0.23 -5.70
C LEU A 164 -2.13 -0.76 -5.91
N THR A 165 -2.26 -2.07 -5.92
CA THR A 165 -3.53 -2.79 -5.99
C THR A 165 -3.81 -3.60 -4.74
N HIS A 166 -2.74 -4.03 -4.05
CA HIS A 166 -2.83 -4.87 -2.87
C HIS A 166 -1.87 -4.37 -1.79
N MET A 167 -2.21 -4.67 -0.54
CA MET A 167 -1.34 -4.38 0.60
C MET A 167 -1.43 -5.48 1.65
N ILE A 168 -0.30 -5.92 2.19
CA ILE A 168 -0.24 -6.64 3.46
C ILE A 168 0.16 -5.64 4.53
N MET A 169 -0.71 -5.43 5.51
CA MET A 169 -0.45 -4.56 6.64
C MET A 169 -0.26 -5.38 7.91
N CYS A 170 0.98 -5.49 8.37
CA CYS A 170 1.35 -6.09 9.65
C CYS A 170 1.76 -4.96 10.60
N ALA A 171 0.80 -4.28 11.19
CA ALA A 171 1.05 -3.26 12.21
C ALA A 171 1.00 -3.89 13.61
N SER A 172 1.72 -3.31 14.57
CA SER A 172 1.63 -3.74 15.96
C SER A 172 0.29 -3.30 16.57
N ASN A 173 -0.23 -4.07 17.52
CA ASN A 173 -1.45 -3.73 18.27
C ASN A 173 -1.37 -2.40 19.06
N SER A 174 -0.19 -1.79 19.14
CA SER A 174 0.02 -0.47 19.75
C SER A 174 -0.08 0.69 18.73
N SER A 175 -0.34 0.41 17.45
CA SER A 175 -0.50 1.44 16.44
C SER A 175 -1.81 2.20 16.65
N THR A 176 -1.75 3.53 16.67
CA THR A 176 -2.94 4.37 16.77
C THR A 176 -3.68 4.42 15.43
N GLY A 177 -4.99 4.70 15.47
CA GLY A 177 -5.80 4.87 14.24
C GLY A 177 -5.18 5.86 13.25
N THR A 178 -4.60 6.98 13.74
CA THR A 178 -3.87 7.95 12.91
C THR A 178 -2.69 7.31 12.17
N ASN A 179 -1.91 6.47 12.87
CA ASN A 179 -0.77 5.80 12.25
C ASN A 179 -1.24 4.76 11.23
N LEU A 180 -2.29 3.99 11.56
CA LEU A 180 -2.86 3.00 10.65
C LEU A 180 -3.38 3.64 9.36
N MET A 181 -4.05 4.79 9.47
CA MET A 181 -4.50 5.56 8.29
C MET A 181 -3.31 6.05 7.45
N GLN A 182 -2.25 6.53 8.08
CA GLN A 182 -1.03 6.91 7.36
C GLN A 182 -0.35 5.71 6.67
N TYR A 183 -0.49 4.51 7.23
CA TYR A 183 0.04 3.28 6.65
C TYR A 183 -0.81 2.75 5.49
N SER A 184 -2.08 3.15 5.41
CA SER A 184 -3.03 2.68 4.38
C SER A 184 -2.73 3.29 3.01
N ARG A 185 -1.62 2.85 2.41
CA ARG A 185 -1.10 3.37 1.14
C ARG A 185 -1.91 2.99 -0.10
N LEU A 186 -2.96 2.20 0.08
CA LEU A 186 -3.94 1.94 -0.98
C LEU A 186 -4.93 3.09 -1.18
N CYS A 187 -5.14 3.96 -0.18
CA CYS A 187 -5.98 5.13 -0.35
C CYS A 187 -5.32 6.13 -1.29
N GLY A 188 -6.07 6.64 -2.26
CA GLY A 188 -5.53 7.60 -3.22
C GLY A 188 -6.46 7.89 -4.39
N CYS A 189 -6.01 8.76 -5.29
CA CYS A 189 -6.72 9.08 -6.53
C CYS A 189 -6.24 8.16 -7.64
N TYR A 190 -7.15 7.38 -8.21
CA TYR A 190 -6.86 6.42 -9.27
C TYR A 190 -7.76 6.69 -10.48
N ASN A 191 -7.20 6.61 -11.68
CA ASN A 191 -7.91 6.87 -12.92
C ASN A 191 -8.56 5.60 -13.52
N ASP A 192 -8.70 4.53 -12.75
CA ASP A 192 -9.23 3.24 -13.18
C ASP A 192 -10.15 2.62 -12.13
N ASP A 193 -10.78 1.52 -12.50
CA ASP A 193 -11.68 0.75 -11.65
C ASP A 193 -11.01 -0.53 -11.10
N ILE A 194 -9.68 -0.58 -11.11
CA ILE A 194 -8.93 -1.72 -10.56
C ILE A 194 -9.28 -1.86 -9.07
N PRO A 195 -9.72 -3.04 -8.62
CA PRO A 195 -10.08 -3.26 -7.23
C PRO A 195 -8.84 -3.18 -6.33
N LEU A 196 -9.03 -2.62 -5.14
CA LEU A 196 -8.01 -2.53 -4.10
C LEU A 196 -8.31 -3.56 -3.02
N GLU A 197 -7.28 -4.30 -2.57
CA GLU A 197 -7.42 -5.32 -1.53
C GLU A 197 -6.33 -5.18 -0.46
N MET A 198 -6.75 -5.21 0.80
CA MET A 198 -5.85 -5.18 1.96
C MET A 198 -5.95 -6.48 2.74
N PHE A 199 -4.81 -7.12 2.96
CA PHE A 199 -4.64 -8.29 3.81
C PHE A 199 -4.15 -7.84 5.18
N THR A 200 -4.95 -8.03 6.22
CA THR A 200 -4.60 -7.60 7.58
C THR A 200 -5.43 -8.37 8.62
N SER A 201 -5.20 -8.10 9.92
CA SER A 201 -6.03 -8.69 10.98
C SER A 201 -7.39 -7.99 11.10
N VAL A 202 -8.35 -8.66 11.74
CA VAL A 202 -9.68 -8.11 12.05
C VAL A 202 -9.56 -6.86 12.91
N ASP A 203 -8.66 -6.84 13.90
CA ASP A 203 -8.48 -5.71 14.81
C ASP A 203 -8.03 -4.46 14.06
N ILE A 204 -7.05 -4.60 13.16
CA ILE A 204 -6.58 -3.47 12.33
C ILE A 204 -7.71 -2.96 11.42
N THR A 205 -8.49 -3.88 10.85
CA THR A 205 -9.65 -3.52 10.01
C THR A 205 -10.66 -2.69 10.80
N HIS A 206 -11.02 -3.14 12.02
CA HIS A 206 -11.95 -2.41 12.89
C HIS A 206 -11.42 -1.01 13.28
N GLU A 207 -10.14 -0.91 13.62
CA GLU A 207 -9.50 0.36 13.95
C GLU A 207 -9.51 1.35 12.77
N LEU A 208 -9.24 0.88 11.55
CA LEU A 208 -9.28 1.71 10.35
C LEU A 208 -10.67 2.28 10.10
N PHE A 209 -11.71 1.44 10.15
CA PHE A 209 -13.10 1.89 9.97
C PHE A 209 -13.56 2.79 11.13
N ALA A 210 -13.19 2.49 12.36
CA ALA A 210 -13.54 3.33 13.51
C ALA A 210 -12.93 4.73 13.38
N TYR A 211 -11.68 4.82 12.90
CA TYR A 211 -11.01 6.10 12.71
C TYR A 211 -11.58 6.88 11.52
N ASP A 212 -11.89 6.22 10.42
CA ASP A 212 -12.52 6.80 9.23
C ASP A 212 -13.87 7.43 9.60
N ASN A 213 -14.74 6.67 10.28
CA ASN A 213 -16.03 7.14 10.80
C ASN A 213 -15.87 8.30 11.79
N LEU A 214 -14.82 8.29 12.64
CA LEU A 214 -14.55 9.38 13.56
C LEU A 214 -14.20 10.67 12.81
N GLN A 215 -13.40 10.57 11.74
CA GLN A 215 -13.05 11.72 10.92
C GLN A 215 -14.30 12.31 10.24
N GLU A 216 -15.16 11.48 9.65
CA GLU A 216 -16.42 11.93 9.05
C GLU A 216 -17.30 12.67 10.06
N ARG A 217 -17.51 12.10 11.23
CA ARG A 217 -18.30 12.74 12.32
C ARG A 217 -17.68 14.04 12.82
N CYS A 218 -16.36 14.16 12.84
CA CYS A 218 -15.70 15.42 13.18
C CYS A 218 -15.97 16.51 12.15
N VAL A 219 -15.96 16.15 10.86
CA VAL A 219 -16.29 17.08 9.76
C VAL A 219 -17.74 17.51 9.86
N GLU A 220 -18.70 16.57 9.98
CA GLU A 220 -20.13 16.86 10.14
C GLU A 220 -20.42 17.79 11.32
N LYS A 221 -19.81 17.53 12.50
CA LYS A 221 -19.97 18.39 13.67
C LYS A 221 -19.38 19.79 13.51
N CYS A 222 -18.39 19.93 12.63
CA CYS A 222 -17.82 21.25 12.33
C CYS A 222 -18.70 22.04 11.35
N GLU A 223 -19.40 21.34 10.43
CA GLU A 223 -20.34 21.93 9.48
C GLU A 223 -21.70 22.22 10.13
N ASP A 224 -22.12 21.41 11.09
CA ASP A 224 -23.35 21.63 11.88
C ASP A 224 -23.07 21.48 13.38
N PRO A 225 -22.74 22.60 14.08
CA PRO A 225 -22.45 22.61 15.54
C PRO A 225 -23.64 22.20 16.42
N LEU A 226 -24.83 22.04 15.86
CA LEU A 226 -26.05 21.61 16.58
C LEU A 226 -26.26 20.08 16.56
N LEU A 227 -25.44 19.33 15.83
CA LEU A 227 -25.46 17.89 15.89
C LEU A 227 -24.75 17.40 17.16
N ASP A 228 -25.53 16.98 18.16
CA ASP A 228 -25.08 16.34 19.41
C ASP A 228 -24.68 14.85 19.20
#